data_7ed1173dfa3c9e8f7dbabdd977755e5b
#
_entry.id   7ed1173dfa3c9e8f7dbabdd977755e5b
#
_cell.length_a   1.000
_cell.length_b   1.000
_cell.length_c   1.000
_cell.angle_alpha   90.00
_cell.angle_beta   90.00
_cell.angle_gamma   90.00
#
_symmetry.space_group_name_H-M   'P 1'
#
loop_
_entity.id
_entity.type
_entity.pdbx_description
1 polymer ?
#
loop_
_entity_poly.entity_id
_entity_poly.type
_entity_poly.pdbx_seq_one_letter_code
_entity_poly.pdbx_strand_id
1 'polypeptide(L)'
;MPVDTESLTSSYTRIRAARGGSLSCKGWQQEAALRMLMNNLDEEVAERPRDLVVYGGTGKAARNWDCYHVIVRALQGLENDETLLVQSGKPVGVFRTHEYAPRVLIANSNLVGHFSNWEKFNELERAGLMMYGQMTAGSWIYIGSQGIVQGTYETFNAAGDKHFGGDLSGKLIVSGGMGGMGGAQPLAATMTGAAFLGIDVDVERIKKRLKTGYCDFLVTTLDEALRILKNAVRKKENVSVGLVGNCADIIPELAQRGVVPDILTDQTSAHDPLNGYVPNGMTLEAALELRARDPEAYQKRSLDAMARHVEGMLRLQKMGSVTFDYGNNIRTFAFQRGVKNAYDFPGFVPAYIRPLFCEGRGPFRWVALSGEASDIALTDDLVLELFPENRSLRRWIELARKRIKFQGLPARICWLGYGERARFGLAINELVKKGTIKAPIVIGRDHLDCGSVASPFRETESMKDGSDAVADWPLLNAMLNTAAGASWVSIHNGGGVGIGYSLHAGQVTVADGSDMMAARIERVLTTDPGMGVIRHVDAGYDEAKEFARKAGVKVPMGG
;
A
#
# COMPACT_ATOMS: atom_id res chain seq x y z
N MET A 1 -11.36 42.62 -18.28
CA MET A 1 -12.65 41.97 -18.06
C MET A 1 -12.41 40.81 -17.12
N PRO A 2 -13.08 40.70 -16.00
CA PRO A 2 -12.93 39.57 -15.11
C PRO A 2 -13.53 38.33 -15.80
N VAL A 3 -12.77 37.24 -15.83
CA VAL A 3 -13.23 35.94 -16.32
C VAL A 3 -14.19 35.39 -15.27
N ASP A 4 -15.40 35.14 -15.71
CA ASP A 4 -16.52 34.60 -14.92
C ASP A 4 -16.16 33.18 -14.44
N THR A 5 -15.93 33.00 -13.15
CA THR A 5 -15.55 31.72 -12.51
C THR A 5 -16.75 30.85 -12.13
N GLU A 6 -17.96 31.19 -12.56
CA GLU A 6 -19.20 30.48 -12.18
C GLU A 6 -19.66 29.37 -13.13
N SER A 7 -18.93 29.02 -14.21
CA SER A 7 -19.41 28.03 -15.19
C SER A 7 -18.73 26.67 -15.19
N LEU A 8 -18.00 26.28 -14.16
CA LEU A 8 -17.35 24.97 -14.04
C LEU A 8 -17.90 24.08 -12.90
N THR A 9 -19.18 24.13 -12.62
CA THR A 9 -19.89 23.03 -11.98
C THR A 9 -20.29 22.00 -13.04
N SER A 10 -19.29 21.35 -13.66
CA SER A 10 -19.55 20.10 -14.35
C SER A 10 -20.09 19.12 -13.30
N SER A 11 -21.30 18.64 -13.50
CA SER A 11 -21.98 17.70 -12.62
C SER A 11 -21.08 16.48 -12.41
N TYR A 12 -20.35 16.44 -11.30
CA TYR A 12 -19.56 15.25 -10.92
C TYR A 12 -20.51 14.06 -10.85
N THR A 13 -20.32 13.11 -11.74
CA THR A 13 -21.04 11.85 -11.72
C THR A 13 -20.32 10.90 -10.77
N ARG A 14 -21.02 10.43 -9.76
CA ARG A 14 -20.48 9.43 -8.82
C ARG A 14 -20.03 8.19 -9.57
N ILE A 15 -18.76 7.82 -9.40
CA ILE A 15 -18.19 6.62 -10.03
C ILE A 15 -18.43 5.41 -9.14
N ARG A 16 -18.96 4.35 -9.72
CA ARG A 16 -19.02 3.00 -9.13
C ARG A 16 -18.68 1.96 -10.19
N ALA A 17 -17.92 0.95 -9.78
CA ALA A 17 -17.66 -0.21 -10.61
C ALA A 17 -18.96 -1.00 -10.83
N ALA A 18 -19.18 -1.47 -12.06
CA ALA A 18 -20.24 -2.42 -12.35
C ALA A 18 -20.04 -3.72 -11.55
N ARG A 19 -21.14 -4.39 -11.23
CA ARG A 19 -21.17 -5.64 -10.45
C ARG A 19 -21.88 -6.74 -11.25
N GLY A 20 -21.57 -8.00 -10.97
CA GLY A 20 -22.20 -9.15 -11.62
C GLY A 20 -21.54 -9.60 -12.91
N GLY A 21 -22.20 -10.49 -13.66
CA GLY A 21 -21.67 -11.21 -14.81
C GLY A 21 -21.79 -10.51 -16.17
N SER A 22 -22.29 -9.27 -16.24
CA SER A 22 -22.46 -8.54 -17.52
C SER A 22 -21.18 -7.83 -17.94
N LEU A 23 -20.85 -7.90 -19.23
CA LEU A 23 -19.68 -7.23 -19.83
C LEU A 23 -20.11 -5.90 -20.48
N SER A 24 -19.28 -4.87 -20.28
CA SER A 24 -19.30 -3.63 -21.06
C SER A 24 -18.10 -3.54 -22.02
N CYS A 25 -17.10 -4.38 -21.82
CA CYS A 25 -15.92 -4.55 -22.67
C CYS A 25 -16.06 -5.82 -23.52
N LYS A 26 -15.11 -6.03 -24.45
CA LYS A 26 -15.08 -7.21 -25.34
C LYS A 26 -14.57 -8.49 -24.65
N GLY A 27 -13.96 -8.38 -23.49
CA GLY A 27 -13.46 -9.52 -22.70
C GLY A 27 -13.32 -9.18 -21.23
N TRP A 28 -13.19 -10.24 -20.41
CA TRP A 28 -13.13 -10.11 -18.96
C TRP A 28 -11.87 -9.42 -18.45
N GLN A 29 -10.75 -9.50 -19.18
CA GLN A 29 -9.51 -8.85 -18.75
C GLN A 29 -9.62 -7.32 -18.88
N GLN A 30 -10.21 -6.82 -19.97
CA GLN A 30 -10.50 -5.40 -20.17
C GLN A 30 -11.55 -4.90 -19.18
N GLU A 31 -12.62 -5.69 -19.00
CA GLU A 31 -13.69 -5.39 -18.03
C GLU A 31 -13.16 -5.32 -16.61
N ALA A 32 -12.26 -6.24 -16.23
CA ALA A 32 -11.63 -6.24 -14.92
C ALA A 32 -10.80 -4.96 -14.69
N ALA A 33 -9.98 -4.58 -15.67
CA ALA A 33 -9.20 -3.34 -15.60
C ALA A 33 -10.11 -2.11 -15.47
N LEU A 34 -11.22 -2.07 -16.25
CA LEU A 34 -12.21 -1.00 -16.19
C LEU A 34 -12.88 -0.92 -14.82
N ARG A 35 -13.38 -2.05 -14.30
CA ARG A 35 -14.04 -2.08 -12.98
C ARG A 35 -13.07 -1.71 -11.87
N MET A 36 -11.83 -2.13 -11.94
CA MET A 36 -10.82 -1.78 -10.94
C MET A 36 -10.40 -0.31 -11.00
N LEU A 37 -10.30 0.29 -12.19
CA LEU A 37 -10.13 1.74 -12.34
C LEU A 37 -11.29 2.51 -11.69
N MET A 38 -12.53 2.10 -11.97
CA MET A 38 -13.73 2.71 -11.38
C MET A 38 -13.81 2.49 -9.87
N ASN A 39 -13.47 1.27 -9.39
CA ASN A 39 -13.42 0.97 -7.96
C ASN A 39 -12.41 1.83 -7.20
N ASN A 40 -11.25 2.14 -7.82
CA ASN A 40 -10.28 3.05 -7.23
C ASN A 40 -10.83 4.46 -6.99
N LEU A 41 -11.84 4.86 -7.74
CA LEU A 41 -12.47 6.19 -7.67
C LEU A 41 -13.85 6.17 -6.98
N ASP A 42 -14.30 5.02 -6.47
CA ASP A 42 -15.51 4.96 -5.63
C ASP A 42 -15.31 5.79 -4.36
N GLU A 43 -16.34 6.53 -3.95
CA GLU A 43 -16.30 7.39 -2.75
C GLU A 43 -16.03 6.62 -1.45
N GLU A 44 -16.32 5.32 -1.42
CA GLU A 44 -15.98 4.44 -0.30
C GLU A 44 -14.47 4.11 -0.26
N VAL A 45 -13.77 4.22 -1.40
CA VAL A 45 -12.38 3.82 -1.61
C VAL A 45 -11.45 5.03 -1.63
N ALA A 46 -11.71 5.99 -2.52
CA ALA A 46 -10.83 7.14 -2.76
C ALA A 46 -10.89 8.20 -1.65
N GLU A 47 -9.77 8.88 -1.43
CA GLU A 47 -9.70 10.02 -0.51
C GLU A 47 -10.38 11.27 -1.10
N ARG A 48 -10.10 11.58 -2.38
CA ARG A 48 -10.67 12.71 -3.11
C ARG A 48 -11.02 12.31 -4.55
N PRO A 49 -12.13 11.58 -4.76
CA PRO A 49 -12.47 11.04 -6.07
C PRO A 49 -12.70 12.13 -7.13
N ARG A 50 -13.17 13.32 -6.73
CA ARG A 50 -13.35 14.46 -7.65
C ARG A 50 -12.04 14.94 -8.27
N ASP A 51 -10.93 14.80 -7.55
CA ASP A 51 -9.57 15.13 -7.98
C ASP A 51 -8.85 13.94 -8.61
N LEU A 52 -9.53 12.80 -8.78
CA LEU A 52 -8.96 11.51 -9.20
C LEU A 52 -7.93 10.95 -8.22
N VAL A 53 -7.87 11.47 -6.99
CA VAL A 53 -6.91 11.08 -5.95
C VAL A 53 -7.47 9.91 -5.15
N VAL A 54 -6.74 8.81 -5.20
CA VAL A 54 -7.11 7.55 -4.53
C VAL A 54 -6.59 7.55 -3.09
N TYR A 55 -5.29 7.77 -2.89
CA TYR A 55 -4.67 7.86 -1.55
C TYR A 55 -3.29 8.55 -1.59
N GLY A 56 -2.69 8.74 -0.41
CA GLY A 56 -1.30 9.20 -0.27
C GLY A 56 -1.07 10.65 -0.67
N GLY A 57 -2.05 11.51 -0.42
CA GLY A 57 -1.96 12.93 -0.70
C GLY A 57 -2.30 13.29 -2.15
N THR A 58 -1.53 12.80 -3.13
CA THR A 58 -1.69 13.12 -4.56
C THR A 58 -1.68 11.91 -5.49
N GLY A 59 -1.72 10.68 -4.97
CA GLY A 59 -1.73 9.46 -5.77
C GLY A 59 -3.01 9.29 -6.59
N LYS A 60 -2.90 9.43 -7.93
CA LYS A 60 -4.03 9.44 -8.85
C LYS A 60 -4.21 8.12 -9.61
N ALA A 61 -5.44 7.84 -10.03
CA ALA A 61 -5.80 6.72 -10.91
C ALA A 61 -5.70 7.08 -12.40
N ALA A 62 -5.91 8.35 -12.76
CA ALA A 62 -5.78 8.88 -14.11
C ALA A 62 -5.26 10.33 -14.03
N ARG A 63 -4.62 10.84 -15.10
CA ARG A 63 -3.98 12.15 -15.13
C ARG A 63 -4.97 13.30 -14.91
N ASN A 64 -6.09 13.24 -15.63
CA ASN A 64 -7.21 14.17 -15.54
C ASN A 64 -8.50 13.46 -16.01
N TRP A 65 -9.63 14.14 -15.94
CA TRP A 65 -10.92 13.57 -16.34
C TRP A 65 -11.00 13.21 -17.82
N ASP A 66 -10.40 13.98 -18.71
CA ASP A 66 -10.37 13.66 -20.14
C ASP A 66 -9.63 12.35 -20.37
N CYS A 67 -8.46 12.17 -19.73
CA CYS A 67 -7.71 10.92 -19.77
C CYS A 67 -8.52 9.75 -19.19
N TYR A 68 -9.20 9.93 -18.06
CA TYR A 68 -10.08 8.92 -17.49
C TYR A 68 -11.15 8.46 -18.50
N HIS A 69 -11.88 9.39 -19.10
CA HIS A 69 -12.93 9.05 -20.06
C HIS A 69 -12.37 8.36 -21.32
N VAL A 70 -11.18 8.75 -21.77
CA VAL A 70 -10.52 8.09 -22.92
C VAL A 70 -10.05 6.68 -22.52
N ILE A 71 -9.51 6.47 -21.31
CA ILE A 71 -9.16 5.11 -20.83
C ILE A 71 -10.39 4.22 -20.80
N VAL A 72 -11.53 4.72 -20.27
CA VAL A 72 -12.80 3.97 -20.23
C VAL A 72 -13.22 3.53 -21.62
N ARG A 73 -13.28 4.46 -22.58
CA ARG A 73 -13.65 4.13 -23.97
C ARG A 73 -12.65 3.19 -24.64
N ALA A 74 -11.36 3.38 -24.40
CA ALA A 74 -10.32 2.51 -24.94
C ALA A 74 -10.47 1.08 -24.43
N LEU A 75 -10.70 0.87 -23.13
CA LEU A 75 -10.92 -0.47 -22.55
C LEU A 75 -12.18 -1.14 -23.08
N GLN A 76 -13.26 -0.38 -23.31
CA GLN A 76 -14.51 -0.90 -23.90
C GLN A 76 -14.32 -1.34 -25.37
N GLY A 77 -13.48 -0.63 -26.11
CA GLY A 77 -13.18 -0.92 -27.53
C GLY A 77 -12.06 -1.93 -27.75
N LEU A 78 -11.24 -2.23 -26.74
CA LEU A 78 -10.02 -3.02 -26.86
C LEU A 78 -10.31 -4.48 -27.23
N GLU A 79 -9.65 -4.97 -28.27
CA GLU A 79 -9.75 -6.39 -28.68
C GLU A 79 -8.95 -7.31 -27.74
N ASN A 80 -9.25 -8.62 -27.80
CA ASN A 80 -8.60 -9.60 -26.93
C ASN A 80 -7.10 -9.84 -27.24
N ASP A 81 -6.63 -9.37 -28.40
CA ASP A 81 -5.23 -9.42 -28.83
C ASP A 81 -4.55 -8.03 -28.88
N GLU A 82 -5.19 -6.99 -28.32
CA GLU A 82 -4.66 -5.63 -28.27
C GLU A 82 -4.19 -5.27 -26.86
N THR A 83 -3.22 -4.34 -26.81
CA THR A 83 -2.66 -3.79 -25.58
C THR A 83 -2.78 -2.27 -25.58
N LEU A 84 -3.43 -1.72 -24.54
CA LEU A 84 -3.48 -0.30 -24.25
C LEU A 84 -2.22 0.14 -23.50
N LEU A 85 -1.58 1.22 -23.97
CA LEU A 85 -0.44 1.85 -23.30
C LEU A 85 -0.90 3.10 -22.55
N VAL A 86 -0.50 3.19 -21.27
CA VAL A 86 -0.83 4.30 -20.36
C VAL A 86 0.45 4.91 -19.79
N GLN A 87 0.70 6.17 -20.10
CA GLN A 87 1.86 6.95 -19.64
C GLN A 87 1.40 8.00 -18.61
N SER A 88 1.80 7.84 -17.36
CA SER A 88 1.42 8.74 -16.26
C SER A 88 -0.07 9.13 -16.33
N GLY A 89 -0.94 8.10 -16.34
CA GLY A 89 -2.39 8.24 -16.36
C GLY A 89 -3.01 8.76 -17.64
N LYS A 90 -2.24 8.87 -18.74
CA LYS A 90 -2.73 9.24 -20.07
C LYS A 90 -2.68 8.02 -21.00
N PRO A 91 -3.80 7.63 -21.64
CA PRO A 91 -3.78 6.61 -22.70
C PRO A 91 -3.07 7.19 -23.92
N VAL A 92 -2.01 6.54 -24.37
CA VAL A 92 -1.13 7.08 -25.44
C VAL A 92 -1.12 6.23 -26.71
N GLY A 93 -1.61 5.00 -26.66
CA GLY A 93 -1.68 4.15 -27.83
C GLY A 93 -2.31 2.79 -27.55
N VAL A 94 -2.78 2.15 -28.63
CA VAL A 94 -3.24 0.77 -28.66
C VAL A 94 -2.49 0.06 -29.76
N PHE A 95 -1.93 -1.10 -29.45
CA PHE A 95 -1.23 -1.94 -30.41
C PHE A 95 -1.75 -3.36 -30.39
N ARG A 96 -1.81 -3.98 -31.56
CA ARG A 96 -2.04 -5.41 -31.65
C ARG A 96 -0.80 -6.13 -31.16
N THR A 97 -0.99 -7.02 -30.21
CA THR A 97 0.03 -7.86 -29.61
C THR A 97 -0.33 -9.33 -29.86
N HIS A 98 -0.84 -10.01 -28.85
CA HIS A 98 -1.41 -11.36 -28.95
C HIS A 98 -2.31 -11.64 -27.72
N GLU A 99 -3.11 -12.70 -27.80
CA GLU A 99 -4.11 -13.02 -26.75
C GLU A 99 -3.51 -13.29 -25.36
N TYR A 100 -2.26 -13.76 -25.27
CA TYR A 100 -1.56 -13.98 -23.99
C TYR A 100 -0.85 -12.74 -23.45
N ALA A 101 -0.78 -11.65 -24.21
CA ALA A 101 -0.17 -10.40 -23.75
C ALA A 101 -1.03 -9.68 -22.71
N PRO A 102 -0.45 -8.83 -21.88
CA PRO A 102 -1.23 -7.91 -21.04
C PRO A 102 -2.17 -7.02 -21.87
N ARG A 103 -3.38 -6.81 -21.36
CA ARG A 103 -4.32 -5.86 -22.00
C ARG A 103 -3.95 -4.41 -21.73
N VAL A 104 -3.22 -4.15 -20.64
CA VAL A 104 -2.76 -2.79 -20.31
C VAL A 104 -1.32 -2.82 -19.82
N LEU A 105 -0.51 -1.90 -20.32
CA LEU A 105 0.83 -1.60 -19.80
C LEU A 105 0.87 -0.16 -19.33
N ILE A 106 1.31 0.04 -18.08
CA ILE A 106 1.29 1.32 -17.39
C ILE A 106 2.70 1.71 -16.96
N ALA A 107 3.10 2.94 -17.25
CA ALA A 107 4.31 3.55 -16.67
C ALA A 107 3.95 4.88 -16.03
N ASN A 108 4.20 5.02 -14.71
CA ASN A 108 3.84 6.21 -13.95
C ASN A 108 5.04 6.86 -13.28
N SER A 109 5.12 8.18 -13.36
CA SER A 109 6.05 9.03 -12.58
C SER A 109 7.54 8.74 -12.82
N ASN A 110 7.90 7.94 -13.83
CA ASN A 110 9.29 7.59 -14.07
C ASN A 110 10.03 8.76 -14.72
N LEU A 111 11.13 9.15 -14.10
CA LEU A 111 12.07 10.17 -14.56
C LEU A 111 13.45 9.54 -14.73
N VAL A 112 14.25 10.07 -15.67
CA VAL A 112 15.65 9.69 -15.79
C VAL A 112 16.39 10.05 -14.51
N GLY A 113 17.26 9.17 -14.01
CA GLY A 113 17.83 9.17 -12.68
C GLY A 113 18.22 10.53 -12.10
N HIS A 114 19.05 11.30 -12.83
CA HIS A 114 19.50 12.62 -12.38
C HIS A 114 18.35 13.65 -12.22
N PHE A 115 17.27 13.48 -12.98
CA PHE A 115 16.07 14.33 -12.95
C PHE A 115 14.98 13.80 -12.02
N SER A 116 15.20 12.66 -11.36
CA SER A 116 14.20 12.02 -10.53
C SER A 116 14.17 12.64 -9.13
N ASN A 117 13.50 13.79 -9.03
CA ASN A 117 13.27 14.55 -7.79
C ASN A 117 11.93 15.27 -7.84
N TRP A 118 11.44 15.73 -6.68
CA TRP A 118 10.16 16.40 -6.56
C TRP A 118 10.08 17.72 -7.33
N GLU A 119 11.17 18.48 -7.42
CA GLU A 119 11.19 19.76 -8.15
C GLU A 119 10.86 19.54 -9.62
N LYS A 120 11.60 18.64 -10.27
CA LYS A 120 11.38 18.33 -11.69
C LYS A 120 10.04 17.63 -11.92
N PHE A 121 9.64 16.74 -11.03
CA PHE A 121 8.33 16.12 -11.10
C PHE A 121 7.20 17.14 -11.06
N ASN A 122 7.22 18.08 -10.11
CA ASN A 122 6.19 19.12 -9.94
C ASN A 122 6.14 20.09 -11.13
N GLU A 123 7.30 20.41 -11.74
CA GLU A 123 7.37 21.17 -12.99
C GLU A 123 6.59 20.47 -14.11
N LEU A 124 6.86 19.18 -14.32
CA LEU A 124 6.26 18.38 -15.37
C LEU A 124 4.77 18.08 -15.11
N GLU A 125 4.38 17.89 -13.86
CA GLU A 125 2.98 17.70 -13.48
C GLU A 125 2.17 18.98 -13.77
N ARG A 126 2.69 20.16 -13.41
CA ARG A 126 2.06 21.46 -13.74
C ARG A 126 1.97 21.70 -15.25
N ALA A 127 2.95 21.22 -16.00
CA ALA A 127 2.91 21.25 -17.48
C ALA A 127 1.96 20.22 -18.09
N GLY A 128 1.26 19.39 -17.28
CA GLY A 128 0.33 18.36 -17.75
C GLY A 128 1.01 17.15 -18.40
N LEU A 129 2.31 16.93 -18.17
CA LEU A 129 3.09 15.86 -18.79
C LEU A 129 3.18 14.60 -17.92
N MET A 130 2.96 14.72 -16.61
CA MET A 130 3.04 13.63 -15.65
C MET A 130 1.87 13.65 -14.67
N MET A 131 1.71 12.57 -13.94
CA MET A 131 0.91 12.48 -12.72
C MET A 131 1.62 11.60 -11.72
N TYR A 132 1.37 11.80 -10.42
CA TYR A 132 1.82 10.89 -9.38
C TYR A 132 0.90 9.66 -9.33
N GLY A 133 1.27 8.63 -10.06
CA GLY A 133 0.56 7.34 -10.09
C GLY A 133 1.08 6.41 -9.00
N GLN A 134 0.82 6.74 -7.74
CA GLN A 134 1.36 6.03 -6.59
C GLN A 134 0.84 4.59 -6.52
N MET A 135 1.78 3.62 -6.60
CA MET A 135 1.56 2.19 -6.36
C MET A 135 0.20 1.66 -6.87
N THR A 136 -0.58 1.03 -6.02
CA THR A 136 -1.88 0.42 -6.36
C THR A 136 -2.95 1.42 -6.79
N ALA A 137 -2.80 2.71 -6.50
CA ALA A 137 -3.66 3.77 -7.05
C ALA A 137 -3.46 3.92 -8.56
N GLY A 138 -2.21 4.04 -9.00
CA GLY A 138 -1.85 4.22 -10.41
C GLY A 138 -1.94 2.94 -11.25
N SER A 139 -1.98 1.76 -10.63
CA SER A 139 -2.14 0.46 -11.30
C SER A 139 -3.52 -0.17 -11.12
N TRP A 140 -4.47 0.57 -10.55
CA TRP A 140 -5.86 0.16 -10.43
C TRP A 140 -6.08 -1.18 -9.69
N ILE A 141 -5.37 -1.37 -8.57
CA ILE A 141 -5.50 -2.57 -7.72
C ILE A 141 -5.62 -2.21 -6.24
N TYR A 142 -5.90 -0.96 -5.91
CA TYR A 142 -6.18 -0.54 -4.55
C TYR A 142 -7.56 -1.06 -4.10
N ILE A 143 -7.61 -1.65 -2.92
CA ILE A 143 -8.81 -2.30 -2.34
C ILE A 143 -9.29 -1.62 -1.06
N GLY A 144 -8.96 -0.34 -0.89
CA GLY A 144 -9.23 0.39 0.34
C GLY A 144 -8.20 0.10 1.44
N SER A 145 -8.50 0.56 2.65
CA SER A 145 -7.57 0.50 3.78
C SER A 145 -7.23 -0.92 4.24
N GLN A 146 -8.03 -1.94 3.88
CA GLN A 146 -7.74 -3.32 4.29
C GLN A 146 -6.41 -3.86 3.74
N GLY A 147 -5.94 -3.33 2.60
CA GLY A 147 -4.66 -3.74 2.02
C GLY A 147 -3.50 -3.54 2.97
N ILE A 148 -3.48 -2.43 3.68
CA ILE A 148 -2.43 -2.11 4.65
C ILE A 148 -2.72 -2.68 6.05
N VAL A 149 -3.99 -2.96 6.40
CA VAL A 149 -4.33 -3.56 7.71
C VAL A 149 -3.59 -4.88 7.89
N GLN A 150 -3.57 -5.72 6.86
CA GLN A 150 -2.93 -7.02 6.93
C GLN A 150 -1.42 -6.92 7.09
N GLY A 151 -0.72 -6.09 6.30
CA GLY A 151 0.73 -5.90 6.44
C GLY A 151 1.12 -5.29 7.79
N THR A 152 0.30 -4.37 8.31
CA THR A 152 0.50 -3.77 9.62
C THR A 152 0.25 -4.80 10.75
N TYR A 153 -0.79 -5.63 10.61
CA TYR A 153 -1.05 -6.73 11.52
C TYR A 153 0.13 -7.70 11.60
N GLU A 154 0.68 -8.13 10.45
CA GLU A 154 1.85 -9.03 10.41
C GLU A 154 3.09 -8.37 11.04
N THR A 155 3.31 -7.08 10.76
CA THR A 155 4.44 -6.34 11.35
C THR A 155 4.33 -6.26 12.87
N PHE A 156 3.15 -5.94 13.40
CA PHE A 156 2.94 -5.87 14.85
C PHE A 156 3.02 -7.25 15.50
N ASN A 157 2.49 -8.31 14.86
CA ASN A 157 2.65 -9.68 15.35
C ASN A 157 4.12 -10.09 15.39
N ALA A 158 4.88 -9.84 14.30
CA ALA A 158 6.30 -10.18 14.26
C ALA A 158 7.12 -9.40 15.32
N ALA A 159 6.77 -8.14 15.57
CA ALA A 159 7.33 -7.37 16.67
C ALA A 159 6.94 -7.95 18.04
N GLY A 160 5.67 -8.39 18.18
CA GLY A 160 5.17 -9.08 19.36
C GLY A 160 5.94 -10.38 19.65
N ASP A 161 6.09 -11.21 18.65
CA ASP A 161 6.85 -12.48 18.75
C ASP A 161 8.30 -12.23 19.16
N LYS A 162 8.95 -11.27 18.52
CA LYS A 162 10.37 -10.97 18.72
C LYS A 162 10.67 -10.35 20.09
N HIS A 163 9.79 -9.49 20.61
CA HIS A 163 10.08 -8.63 21.77
C HIS A 163 9.21 -8.91 22.99
N PHE A 164 8.04 -9.55 22.82
CA PHE A 164 7.03 -9.69 23.87
C PHE A 164 6.48 -11.13 24.02
N GLY A 165 7.15 -12.12 23.43
CA GLY A 165 6.74 -13.52 23.54
C GLY A 165 5.41 -13.86 22.84
N GLY A 166 5.03 -13.05 21.84
CA GLY A 166 3.83 -13.28 21.01
C GLY A 166 2.52 -12.74 21.61
N ASP A 167 2.55 -12.13 22.80
CA ASP A 167 1.34 -11.54 23.42
C ASP A 167 1.47 -10.02 23.55
N LEU A 168 0.62 -9.29 22.82
CA LEU A 168 0.52 -7.84 22.89
C LEU A 168 -0.62 -7.35 23.80
N SER A 169 -1.31 -8.24 24.53
CA SER A 169 -2.34 -7.87 25.50
C SER A 169 -1.75 -7.02 26.62
N GLY A 170 -2.33 -5.84 26.85
CA GLY A 170 -1.81 -4.88 27.83
C GLY A 170 -0.57 -4.11 27.37
N LYS A 171 -0.21 -4.17 26.08
CA LYS A 171 0.83 -3.37 25.45
C LYS A 171 0.25 -2.14 24.78
N LEU A 172 1.01 -1.05 24.76
CA LEU A 172 0.66 0.20 24.10
C LEU A 172 1.49 0.39 22.83
N ILE A 173 0.80 0.52 21.69
CA ILE A 173 1.40 0.92 20.41
C ILE A 173 1.06 2.38 20.14
N VAL A 174 2.05 3.19 19.76
CA VAL A 174 1.85 4.60 19.36
C VAL A 174 2.35 4.79 17.94
N SER A 175 1.57 5.51 17.13
CA SER A 175 1.95 5.85 15.75
C SER A 175 1.34 7.17 15.29
N GLY A 176 2.01 7.82 14.34
CA GLY A 176 1.50 8.98 13.61
C GLY A 176 0.76 8.61 12.34
N GLY A 177 -0.18 9.49 11.93
CA GLY A 177 -0.90 9.39 10.66
C GLY A 177 -2.13 8.48 10.71
N MET A 178 -3.29 9.05 10.38
CA MET A 178 -4.58 8.35 10.31
C MET A 178 -5.22 8.46 8.91
N GLY A 179 -4.43 8.81 7.90
CA GLY A 179 -4.82 8.90 6.50
C GLY A 179 -5.09 7.54 5.85
N GLY A 180 -5.02 7.45 4.51
CA GLY A 180 -5.33 6.23 3.75
C GLY A 180 -4.54 5.01 4.22
N MET A 181 -3.25 5.18 4.43
CA MET A 181 -2.35 4.12 4.90
C MET A 181 -2.34 4.00 6.43
N GLY A 182 -1.99 5.09 7.13
CA GLY A 182 -1.87 5.11 8.60
C GLY A 182 -3.17 4.81 9.33
N GLY A 183 -4.32 5.11 8.73
CA GLY A 183 -5.64 4.81 9.29
C GLY A 183 -5.96 3.32 9.45
N ALA A 184 -5.14 2.43 8.93
CA ALA A 184 -5.24 0.99 9.13
C ALA A 184 -4.64 0.52 10.48
N GLN A 185 -3.72 1.29 11.04
CA GLN A 185 -2.95 0.90 12.23
C GLN A 185 -3.79 0.67 13.48
N PRO A 186 -4.83 1.49 13.80
CA PRO A 186 -5.65 1.25 14.98
C PRO A 186 -6.32 -0.12 14.96
N LEU A 187 -6.90 -0.49 13.79
CA LEU A 187 -7.53 -1.80 13.64
C LEU A 187 -6.50 -2.92 13.71
N ALA A 188 -5.37 -2.82 13.02
CA ALA A 188 -4.31 -3.82 13.06
C ALA A 188 -3.80 -4.04 14.49
N ALA A 189 -3.53 -2.97 15.24
CA ALA A 189 -3.08 -3.05 16.63
C ALA A 189 -4.11 -3.74 17.53
N THR A 190 -5.39 -3.34 17.44
CA THR A 190 -6.44 -3.98 18.26
C THR A 190 -6.68 -5.45 17.87
N MET A 191 -6.47 -5.83 16.60
CA MET A 191 -6.53 -7.22 16.16
C MET A 191 -5.37 -8.06 16.72
N THR A 192 -4.22 -7.46 17.05
CA THR A 192 -3.12 -8.15 17.76
C THR A 192 -3.33 -8.23 19.28
N GLY A 193 -4.34 -7.56 19.82
CA GLY A 193 -4.63 -7.50 21.25
C GLY A 193 -4.09 -6.27 21.97
N ALA A 194 -3.35 -5.39 21.29
CA ALA A 194 -2.75 -4.18 21.86
C ALA A 194 -3.75 -3.02 22.03
N ALA A 195 -3.46 -2.12 22.96
CA ALA A 195 -4.02 -0.77 22.97
C ALA A 195 -3.24 0.13 22.00
N PHE A 196 -3.91 1.10 21.38
CA PHE A 196 -3.32 1.92 20.32
C PHE A 196 -3.60 3.41 20.48
N LEU A 197 -2.58 4.24 20.27
CA LEU A 197 -2.69 5.69 20.11
C LEU A 197 -2.29 6.09 18.69
N GLY A 198 -3.24 6.58 17.92
CA GLY A 198 -2.99 7.22 16.62
C GLY A 198 -3.05 8.74 16.71
N ILE A 199 -2.11 9.44 16.13
CA ILE A 199 -2.02 10.90 16.18
C ILE A 199 -2.17 11.45 14.75
N ASP A 200 -3.13 12.36 14.54
CA ASP A 200 -3.28 13.05 13.24
C ASP A 200 -3.72 14.51 13.48
N VAL A 201 -3.23 15.42 12.64
CA VAL A 201 -3.60 16.84 12.69
C VAL A 201 -5.00 17.10 12.12
N ASP A 202 -5.50 16.19 11.28
CA ASP A 202 -6.78 16.31 10.60
C ASP A 202 -7.84 15.47 11.30
N VAL A 203 -8.77 16.14 11.98
CA VAL A 203 -9.88 15.50 12.69
C VAL A 203 -10.78 14.68 11.77
N GLU A 204 -10.93 15.07 10.50
CA GLU A 204 -11.81 14.36 9.55
C GLU A 204 -11.23 12.99 9.16
N ARG A 205 -9.90 12.85 9.13
CA ARG A 205 -9.25 11.55 8.96
C ARG A 205 -9.59 10.61 10.10
N ILE A 206 -9.52 11.08 11.34
CA ILE A 206 -9.88 10.29 12.53
C ILE A 206 -11.38 9.94 12.52
N LYS A 207 -12.26 10.89 12.22
CA LYS A 207 -13.71 10.66 12.08
C LYS A 207 -14.03 9.59 11.04
N LYS A 208 -13.31 9.60 9.89
CA LYS A 208 -13.45 8.55 8.86
C LYS A 208 -13.11 7.17 9.44
N ARG A 209 -12.10 7.05 10.32
CA ARG A 209 -11.72 5.77 10.95
C ARG A 209 -12.74 5.31 12.00
N LEU A 210 -13.36 6.21 12.74
CA LEU A 210 -14.49 5.86 13.60
C LEU A 210 -15.68 5.35 12.77
N LYS A 211 -16.05 6.08 11.72
CA LYS A 211 -17.17 5.69 10.84
C LYS A 211 -16.97 4.31 10.22
N THR A 212 -15.75 3.97 9.84
CA THR A 212 -15.42 2.66 9.25
C THR A 212 -15.20 1.56 10.29
N GLY A 213 -15.17 1.89 11.58
CA GLY A 213 -14.93 0.93 12.67
C GLY A 213 -13.46 0.52 12.81
N TYR A 214 -12.54 1.35 12.32
CA TYR A 214 -11.09 1.12 12.42
C TYR A 214 -10.48 1.73 13.68
N CYS A 215 -11.12 2.75 14.27
CA CYS A 215 -10.73 3.39 15.50
C CYS A 215 -11.93 3.47 16.45
N ASP A 216 -11.72 3.32 17.76
CA ASP A 216 -12.80 3.27 18.75
C ASP A 216 -13.14 4.65 19.31
N PHE A 217 -12.14 5.50 19.57
CA PHE A 217 -12.32 6.81 20.20
C PHE A 217 -11.61 7.93 19.45
N LEU A 218 -12.21 9.13 19.49
CA LEU A 218 -11.58 10.38 19.08
C LEU A 218 -11.48 11.29 20.30
N VAL A 219 -10.29 11.83 20.53
CA VAL A 219 -10.03 12.81 21.60
C VAL A 219 -9.20 13.98 21.08
N THR A 220 -9.27 15.11 21.79
CA THR A 220 -8.57 16.35 21.42
C THR A 220 -7.46 16.73 22.38
N THR A 221 -7.30 16.00 23.48
CA THR A 221 -6.24 16.23 24.46
C THR A 221 -5.46 14.97 24.77
N LEU A 222 -4.14 15.13 24.98
CA LEU A 222 -3.27 14.02 25.35
C LEU A 222 -3.67 13.42 26.70
N ASP A 223 -4.12 14.24 27.65
CA ASP A 223 -4.54 13.78 28.98
C ASP A 223 -5.72 12.82 28.91
N GLU A 224 -6.71 13.12 28.07
CA GLU A 224 -7.85 12.23 27.84
C GLU A 224 -7.42 10.92 27.17
N ALA A 225 -6.58 11.01 26.12
CA ALA A 225 -6.02 9.83 25.47
C ALA A 225 -5.30 8.93 26.48
N LEU A 226 -4.41 9.49 27.29
CA LEU A 226 -3.63 8.73 28.27
C LEU A 226 -4.51 8.14 29.37
N ARG A 227 -5.58 8.82 29.78
CA ARG A 227 -6.54 8.28 30.76
C ARG A 227 -7.24 7.02 30.24
N ILE A 228 -7.71 7.04 28.99
CA ILE A 228 -8.33 5.88 28.34
C ILE A 228 -7.33 4.74 28.21
N LEU A 229 -6.16 5.03 27.62
CA LEU A 229 -5.14 4.03 27.30
C LEU A 229 -4.52 3.38 28.54
N LYS A 230 -4.21 4.14 29.60
CA LYS A 230 -3.70 3.56 30.86
C LYS A 230 -4.71 2.59 31.50
N ASN A 231 -6.01 2.89 31.39
CA ASN A 231 -7.04 1.97 31.86
C ASN A 231 -7.12 0.71 31.00
N ALA A 232 -7.10 0.87 29.66
CA ALA A 232 -7.12 -0.26 28.72
C ALA A 232 -5.90 -1.19 28.90
N VAL A 233 -4.69 -0.64 28.97
CA VAL A 233 -3.45 -1.40 29.22
C VAL A 233 -3.53 -2.19 30.53
N ARG A 234 -3.98 -1.54 31.63
CA ARG A 234 -4.13 -2.20 32.94
C ARG A 234 -5.12 -3.37 32.90
N LYS A 235 -6.20 -3.23 32.14
CA LYS A 235 -7.24 -4.27 31.99
C LYS A 235 -6.96 -5.27 30.88
N LYS A 236 -5.88 -5.08 30.11
CA LYS A 236 -5.55 -5.84 28.90
C LYS A 236 -6.65 -5.77 27.84
N GLU A 237 -7.31 -4.62 27.72
CA GLU A 237 -8.32 -4.34 26.69
C GLU A 237 -7.65 -3.77 25.43
N ASN A 238 -8.07 -4.25 24.26
CA ASN A 238 -7.61 -3.82 22.96
C ASN A 238 -8.43 -2.64 22.43
N VAL A 239 -8.06 -1.44 22.85
CA VAL A 239 -8.75 -0.18 22.55
C VAL A 239 -7.86 0.72 21.70
N SER A 240 -8.44 1.39 20.72
CA SER A 240 -7.77 2.37 19.88
C SER A 240 -8.30 3.79 20.08
N VAL A 241 -7.38 4.73 20.23
CA VAL A 241 -7.65 6.16 20.44
C VAL A 241 -7.00 6.97 19.32
N GLY A 242 -7.79 7.77 18.60
CA GLY A 242 -7.32 8.79 17.67
C GLY A 242 -7.23 10.15 18.39
N LEU A 243 -6.03 10.69 18.49
CA LEU A 243 -5.76 12.00 19.08
C LEU A 243 -5.57 13.05 17.98
N VAL A 244 -6.34 14.13 18.06
CA VAL A 244 -6.12 15.30 17.18
C VAL A 244 -4.89 16.06 17.69
N GLY A 245 -3.80 16.04 16.94
CA GLY A 245 -2.55 16.66 17.34
C GLY A 245 -1.44 16.49 16.31
N ASN A 246 -0.33 17.18 16.52
CA ASN A 246 0.86 17.06 15.68
C ASN A 246 1.88 16.13 16.34
N CYS A 247 2.36 15.13 15.60
CA CYS A 247 3.35 14.16 16.11
C CYS A 247 4.65 14.83 16.56
N ALA A 248 5.08 15.90 15.90
CA ALA A 248 6.27 16.64 16.28
C ALA A 248 6.13 17.37 17.63
N ASP A 249 4.92 17.51 18.17
CA ASP A 249 4.67 18.03 19.51
C ASP A 249 4.35 16.88 20.50
N ILE A 250 3.46 15.96 20.11
CA ILE A 250 2.97 14.90 21.00
C ILE A 250 4.05 13.86 21.34
N ILE A 251 4.85 13.42 20.36
CA ILE A 251 5.89 12.39 20.61
C ILE A 251 6.98 12.90 21.59
N PRO A 252 7.55 14.13 21.44
CA PRO A 252 8.42 14.70 22.45
C PRO A 252 7.75 14.90 23.81
N GLU A 253 6.46 15.24 23.86
CA GLU A 253 5.70 15.41 25.10
C GLU A 253 5.52 14.09 25.85
N LEU A 254 5.25 12.98 25.16
CA LEU A 254 5.23 11.64 25.76
C LEU A 254 6.56 11.33 26.46
N ALA A 255 7.69 11.61 25.79
CA ALA A 255 9.02 11.43 26.37
C ALA A 255 9.27 12.31 27.60
N GLN A 256 8.83 13.58 27.56
CA GLN A 256 8.94 14.51 28.71
C GLN A 256 8.12 14.04 29.91
N ARG A 257 6.93 13.47 29.66
CA ARG A 257 6.04 12.96 30.70
C ARG A 257 6.43 11.55 31.21
N GLY A 258 7.49 10.94 30.66
CA GLY A 258 7.90 9.58 31.00
C GLY A 258 6.90 8.50 30.58
N VAL A 259 6.06 8.80 29.58
CA VAL A 259 5.11 7.84 29.02
C VAL A 259 5.79 7.13 27.85
N VAL A 260 6.29 5.93 28.10
CA VAL A 260 7.02 5.12 27.12
C VAL A 260 6.07 4.08 26.54
N PRO A 261 5.74 4.13 25.23
CA PRO A 261 4.99 3.07 24.59
C PRO A 261 5.83 1.80 24.45
N ASP A 262 5.19 0.63 24.47
CA ASP A 262 5.87 -0.64 24.22
C ASP A 262 6.39 -0.69 22.79
N ILE A 263 5.58 -0.24 21.82
CA ILE A 263 5.97 -0.12 20.39
C ILE A 263 5.69 1.31 19.92
N LEU A 264 6.64 1.87 19.16
CA LEU A 264 6.54 3.20 18.55
C LEU A 264 6.91 3.13 17.07
N THR A 265 6.04 3.68 16.22
CA THR A 265 6.30 3.81 14.78
C THR A 265 5.68 5.07 14.21
N ASP A 266 5.77 5.29 12.89
CA ASP A 266 5.16 6.43 12.21
C ASP A 266 4.71 6.09 10.79
N GLN A 267 3.51 6.53 10.44
CA GLN A 267 2.94 6.48 9.09
C GLN A 267 2.32 7.83 8.67
N THR A 268 2.85 8.95 9.16
CA THR A 268 2.53 10.26 8.60
C THR A 268 2.92 10.31 7.11
N SER A 269 2.34 11.22 6.35
CA SER A 269 2.69 11.40 4.92
C SER A 269 4.01 12.18 4.78
N ALA A 270 5.06 11.75 5.50
CA ALA A 270 6.35 12.42 5.54
C ALA A 270 7.12 12.36 4.21
N HIS A 271 6.75 11.45 3.31
CA HIS A 271 7.34 11.32 1.97
C HIS A 271 7.15 12.56 1.08
N ASP A 272 6.20 13.42 1.40
CA ASP A 272 5.94 14.68 0.70
C ASP A 272 5.95 15.85 1.71
N PRO A 273 7.07 16.60 1.80
CA PRO A 273 7.18 17.73 2.74
C PRO A 273 6.23 18.90 2.44
N LEU A 274 5.70 18.99 1.21
CA LEU A 274 4.80 20.08 0.81
C LEU A 274 3.33 19.71 0.98
N ASN A 275 2.90 18.54 0.49
CA ASN A 275 1.49 18.17 0.47
C ASN A 275 1.10 17.10 1.51
N GLY A 276 2.08 16.48 2.14
CA GLY A 276 1.90 15.36 3.04
C GLY A 276 2.04 15.70 4.52
N TYR A 277 3.22 16.14 4.93
CA TYR A 277 3.51 16.42 6.35
C TYR A 277 3.12 17.84 6.74
N VAL A 278 2.49 18.00 7.90
CA VAL A 278 2.03 19.32 8.41
C VAL A 278 3.01 19.84 9.45
N PRO A 279 3.53 21.10 9.31
CA PRO A 279 4.39 21.73 10.31
C PRO A 279 3.71 21.81 11.67
N ASN A 280 4.49 21.70 12.74
CA ASN A 280 4.00 21.88 14.10
C ASN A 280 3.92 23.36 14.54
N GLY A 281 3.31 23.61 15.69
CA GLY A 281 3.18 24.95 16.28
C GLY A 281 2.17 25.86 15.57
N MET A 282 1.25 25.30 14.77
CA MET A 282 0.16 26.02 14.11
C MET A 282 -1.06 25.11 13.91
N THR A 283 -2.22 25.72 13.67
CA THR A 283 -3.42 24.96 13.30
C THR A 283 -3.32 24.43 11.87
N LEU A 284 -4.14 23.43 11.53
CA LEU A 284 -4.18 22.91 10.17
C LEU A 284 -4.54 23.98 9.14
N GLU A 285 -5.52 24.85 9.45
CA GLU A 285 -5.94 25.95 8.60
C GLU A 285 -4.78 26.93 8.33
N ALA A 286 -4.08 27.37 9.39
CA ALA A 286 -2.93 28.27 9.26
C ALA A 286 -1.78 27.62 8.45
N ALA A 287 -1.58 26.31 8.61
CA ALA A 287 -0.61 25.56 7.82
C ALA A 287 -0.99 25.52 6.33
N LEU A 288 -2.27 25.28 6.01
CA LEU A 288 -2.77 25.27 4.64
C LEU A 288 -2.67 26.67 3.98
N GLU A 289 -2.97 27.73 4.71
CA GLU A 289 -2.78 29.12 4.26
C GLU A 289 -1.30 29.43 3.99
N LEU A 290 -0.41 29.02 4.90
CA LEU A 290 1.04 29.17 4.67
C LEU A 290 1.49 28.44 3.42
N ARG A 291 1.03 27.20 3.22
CA ARG A 291 1.36 26.39 2.04
C ARG A 291 0.96 27.08 0.74
N ALA A 292 -0.23 27.68 0.72
CA ALA A 292 -0.75 28.37 -0.46
C ALA A 292 0.02 29.67 -0.74
N ARG A 293 0.41 30.41 0.31
CA ARG A 293 1.07 31.70 0.21
C ARG A 293 2.57 31.61 0.00
N ASP A 294 3.23 30.69 0.71
CA ASP A 294 4.68 30.52 0.72
C ASP A 294 5.06 29.03 0.86
N PRO A 295 5.05 28.30 -0.26
CA PRO A 295 5.37 26.86 -0.27
C PRO A 295 6.78 26.54 0.26
N GLU A 296 7.76 27.42 0.04
CA GLU A 296 9.15 27.19 0.49
C GLU A 296 9.25 27.29 2.01
N ALA A 297 8.66 28.32 2.61
CA ALA A 297 8.60 28.45 4.06
C ALA A 297 7.83 27.29 4.70
N TYR A 298 6.75 26.82 4.05
CA TYR A 298 6.01 25.65 4.50
C TYR A 298 6.89 24.40 4.52
N GLN A 299 7.55 24.08 3.39
CA GLN A 299 8.45 22.92 3.30
C GLN A 299 9.56 22.95 4.35
N LYS A 300 10.20 24.11 4.52
CA LYS A 300 11.24 24.27 5.54
C LYS A 300 10.73 23.92 6.93
N ARG A 301 9.55 24.44 7.31
CA ARG A 301 8.92 24.14 8.61
C ARG A 301 8.50 22.68 8.74
N SER A 302 8.00 22.05 7.66
CA SER A 302 7.68 20.62 7.64
C SER A 302 8.90 19.76 7.91
N LEU A 303 10.02 20.06 7.27
CA LEU A 303 11.28 19.35 7.46
C LEU A 303 11.83 19.53 8.90
N ASP A 304 11.74 20.74 9.46
CA ASP A 304 12.13 21.00 10.85
C ASP A 304 11.24 20.24 11.84
N ALA A 305 9.93 20.15 11.56
CA ALA A 305 8.99 19.38 12.36
C ALA A 305 9.26 17.87 12.27
N MET A 306 9.61 17.33 11.10
CA MET A 306 10.02 15.92 10.95
C MET A 306 11.28 15.62 11.77
N ALA A 307 12.27 16.51 11.77
CA ALA A 307 13.47 16.35 12.60
C ALA A 307 13.12 16.25 14.08
N ARG A 308 12.29 17.19 14.59
CA ARG A 308 11.79 17.18 15.97
C ARG A 308 11.00 15.90 16.31
N HIS A 309 10.18 15.40 15.38
CA HIS A 309 9.44 14.16 15.55
C HIS A 309 10.39 12.98 15.73
N VAL A 310 11.37 12.81 14.83
CA VAL A 310 12.39 11.73 14.90
C VAL A 310 13.24 11.84 16.17
N GLU A 311 13.66 13.04 16.60
CA GLU A 311 14.34 13.21 17.89
C GLU A 311 13.50 12.74 19.07
N GLY A 312 12.18 12.99 19.04
CA GLY A 312 11.24 12.45 20.03
C GLY A 312 11.19 10.93 20.01
N MET A 313 11.11 10.31 18.82
CA MET A 313 11.14 8.86 18.66
C MET A 313 12.44 8.24 19.20
N LEU A 314 13.59 8.81 18.86
CA LEU A 314 14.90 8.39 19.37
C LEU A 314 15.00 8.47 20.90
N ARG A 315 14.40 9.50 21.49
CA ARG A 315 14.34 9.66 22.94
C ARG A 315 13.52 8.55 23.60
N LEU A 316 12.34 8.24 23.06
CA LEU A 316 11.49 7.15 23.55
C LEU A 316 12.15 5.78 23.34
N GLN A 317 12.87 5.57 22.21
CA GLN A 317 13.68 4.36 21.99
C GLN A 317 14.73 4.18 23.10
N LYS A 318 15.47 5.24 23.46
CA LYS A 318 16.44 5.20 24.56
C LYS A 318 15.80 4.93 25.92
N MET A 319 14.52 5.25 26.08
CA MET A 319 13.75 4.96 27.28
C MET A 319 13.16 3.54 27.30
N GLY A 320 13.36 2.75 26.24
CA GLY A 320 12.99 1.33 26.17
C GLY A 320 11.84 1.00 25.23
N SER A 321 11.34 1.94 24.43
CA SER A 321 10.34 1.66 23.39
C SER A 321 10.96 0.87 22.24
N VAL A 322 10.30 -0.19 21.79
CA VAL A 322 10.61 -0.85 20.51
C VAL A 322 10.20 0.07 19.39
N THR A 323 11.18 0.72 18.76
CA THR A 323 10.96 1.76 17.76
C THR A 323 11.41 1.30 16.38
N PHE A 324 10.58 1.53 15.37
CA PHE A 324 10.92 1.26 13.96
C PHE A 324 10.21 2.24 13.02
N ASP A 325 10.80 2.46 11.84
CA ASP A 325 10.20 3.23 10.74
C ASP A 325 9.27 2.33 9.93
N TYR A 326 8.04 2.81 9.68
CA TYR A 326 7.10 2.11 8.81
C TYR A 326 7.24 2.49 7.32
N GLY A 327 8.31 3.21 6.96
CA GLY A 327 8.71 3.44 5.58
C GLY A 327 8.01 4.61 4.90
N ASN A 328 8.07 5.78 5.50
CA ASN A 328 7.56 7.02 4.94
C ASN A 328 8.65 8.08 4.67
N ASN A 329 9.92 7.69 4.74
CA ASN A 329 11.09 8.53 4.50
C ASN A 329 11.37 9.62 5.57
N ILE A 330 10.68 9.59 6.72
CA ILE A 330 10.86 10.61 7.76
C ILE A 330 12.29 10.65 8.31
N ARG A 331 12.97 9.48 8.43
CA ARG A 331 14.36 9.39 8.88
C ARG A 331 15.31 10.11 7.95
N THR A 332 15.12 9.97 6.64
CA THR A 332 15.97 10.62 5.62
C THR A 332 15.88 12.14 5.72
N PHE A 333 14.67 12.67 5.82
CA PHE A 333 14.47 14.11 5.96
C PHE A 333 14.97 14.65 7.29
N ALA A 334 14.80 13.90 8.38
CA ALA A 334 15.38 14.26 9.67
C ALA A 334 16.93 14.27 9.62
N PHE A 335 17.54 13.28 8.96
CA PHE A 335 18.98 13.22 8.75
C PHE A 335 19.50 14.44 7.96
N GLN A 336 18.82 14.81 6.88
CA GLN A 336 19.13 16.01 6.08
C GLN A 336 19.00 17.30 6.90
N ARG A 337 18.17 17.31 7.95
CA ARG A 337 18.01 18.43 8.90
C ARG A 337 18.94 18.35 10.11
N GLY A 338 19.92 17.46 10.11
CA GLY A 338 20.99 17.38 11.09
C GLY A 338 20.80 16.36 12.22
N VAL A 339 19.75 15.56 12.19
CA VAL A 339 19.57 14.43 13.14
C VAL A 339 20.46 13.27 12.69
N LYS A 340 21.74 13.32 13.03
CA LYS A 340 22.79 12.40 12.54
C LYS A 340 22.51 10.92 12.87
N ASN A 341 21.77 10.65 13.92
CA ASN A 341 21.40 9.31 14.38
C ASN A 341 19.95 8.93 14.01
N ALA A 342 19.36 9.55 12.99
CA ALA A 342 18.00 9.26 12.54
C ALA A 342 17.78 7.79 12.18
N TYR A 343 18.84 7.06 11.82
CA TYR A 343 18.79 5.65 11.44
C TYR A 343 19.13 4.67 12.59
N ASP A 344 19.24 5.15 13.85
CA ASP A 344 19.49 4.28 15.00
C ASP A 344 18.31 3.33 15.30
N PHE A 345 17.11 3.62 14.81
CA PHE A 345 16.03 2.64 14.75
C PHE A 345 15.85 2.11 13.33
N PRO A 346 15.62 0.80 13.16
CA PRO A 346 15.53 0.16 11.84
C PRO A 346 14.22 0.47 11.13
N GLY A 347 14.17 0.21 9.82
CA GLY A 347 12.93 0.05 9.09
C GLY A 347 12.22 -1.26 9.47
N PHE A 348 10.90 -1.33 9.27
CA PHE A 348 10.12 -2.52 9.61
C PHE A 348 10.49 -3.74 8.74
N VAL A 349 10.90 -3.53 7.49
CA VAL A 349 11.24 -4.64 6.59
C VAL A 349 12.48 -5.39 7.06
N PRO A 350 13.66 -4.76 7.26
CA PRO A 350 14.81 -5.48 7.79
C PRO A 350 14.59 -6.03 9.20
N ALA A 351 13.75 -5.36 10.01
CA ALA A 351 13.49 -5.79 11.37
C ALA A 351 12.59 -7.03 11.48
N TYR A 352 11.59 -7.19 10.59
CA TYR A 352 10.51 -8.16 10.77
C TYR A 352 10.10 -8.93 9.50
N ILE A 353 10.25 -8.35 8.30
CA ILE A 353 9.64 -8.87 7.07
C ILE A 353 10.64 -9.62 6.18
N ARG A 354 11.92 -9.29 6.26
CA ARG A 354 12.97 -9.84 5.38
C ARG A 354 12.97 -11.38 5.29
N PRO A 355 12.84 -12.15 6.39
CA PRO A 355 12.79 -13.60 6.31
C PRO A 355 11.64 -14.13 5.44
N LEU A 356 10.47 -13.49 5.49
CA LEU A 356 9.31 -13.84 4.67
C LEU A 356 9.58 -13.56 3.18
N PHE A 357 10.26 -12.47 2.86
CA PHE A 357 10.66 -12.14 1.50
C PHE A 357 11.64 -13.16 0.89
N CYS A 358 12.49 -13.77 1.72
CA CYS A 358 13.39 -14.85 1.30
C CYS A 358 12.63 -16.09 0.77
N GLU A 359 11.39 -16.29 1.20
CA GLU A 359 10.50 -17.39 0.76
C GLU A 359 9.53 -16.95 -0.34
N GLY A 360 9.70 -15.76 -0.92
CA GLY A 360 8.75 -15.18 -1.86
C GLY A 360 7.38 -14.91 -1.23
N ARG A 361 7.30 -14.83 0.10
CA ARG A 361 6.07 -14.58 0.84
C ARG A 361 5.82 -13.07 0.94
N GLY A 362 4.59 -12.67 0.61
CA GLY A 362 4.19 -11.27 0.65
C GLY A 362 2.70 -11.08 0.39
N PRO A 363 2.25 -9.82 0.28
CA PRO A 363 0.84 -9.47 0.18
C PRO A 363 0.24 -9.97 -1.14
N PHE A 364 -0.82 -10.77 -1.00
CA PHE A 364 -1.62 -11.33 -2.09
C PHE A 364 -3.07 -10.91 -1.90
N ARG A 365 -3.68 -10.28 -2.90
CA ARG A 365 -5.04 -9.75 -2.81
C ARG A 365 -5.92 -10.23 -3.94
N TRP A 366 -7.24 -10.32 -3.66
CA TRP A 366 -8.22 -10.64 -4.66
C TRP A 366 -9.51 -9.85 -4.47
N VAL A 367 -10.22 -9.63 -5.57
CA VAL A 367 -11.42 -8.78 -5.65
C VAL A 367 -12.51 -9.51 -6.42
N ALA A 368 -13.72 -9.55 -5.86
CA ALA A 368 -14.88 -10.16 -6.49
C ALA A 368 -15.62 -9.18 -7.41
N LEU A 369 -15.53 -9.36 -8.72
CA LEU A 369 -16.23 -8.52 -9.71
C LEU A 369 -17.76 -8.72 -9.70
N SER A 370 -18.26 -9.77 -9.09
CA SER A 370 -19.69 -9.95 -8.82
C SER A 370 -20.27 -8.85 -7.92
N GLY A 371 -19.44 -8.28 -7.04
CA GLY A 371 -19.87 -7.38 -5.98
C GLY A 371 -20.49 -8.10 -4.78
N GLU A 372 -20.45 -9.44 -4.75
CA GLU A 372 -21.04 -10.27 -3.70
C GLU A 372 -20.00 -10.61 -2.62
N ALA A 373 -20.33 -10.29 -1.37
CA ALA A 373 -19.49 -10.63 -0.22
C ALA A 373 -19.35 -12.16 0.00
N SER A 374 -20.34 -12.93 -0.46
CA SER A 374 -20.34 -14.39 -0.42
C SER A 374 -19.18 -15.01 -1.21
N ASP A 375 -18.76 -14.39 -2.32
CA ASP A 375 -17.64 -14.88 -3.13
C ASP A 375 -16.31 -14.74 -2.38
N ILE A 376 -16.18 -13.69 -1.57
CA ILE A 376 -15.02 -13.54 -0.67
C ILE A 376 -15.08 -14.55 0.47
N ALA A 377 -16.27 -14.84 1.02
CA ALA A 377 -16.41 -15.87 2.06
C ALA A 377 -16.02 -17.26 1.52
N LEU A 378 -16.45 -17.61 0.30
CA LEU A 378 -16.05 -18.85 -0.38
C LEU A 378 -14.54 -18.95 -0.60
N THR A 379 -13.92 -17.88 -1.08
CA THR A 379 -12.48 -17.86 -1.31
C THR A 379 -11.66 -17.80 -0.01
N ASP A 380 -12.20 -17.21 1.06
CA ASP A 380 -11.65 -17.33 2.40
C ASP A 380 -11.65 -18.77 2.93
N ASP A 381 -12.76 -19.54 2.71
CA ASP A 381 -12.81 -20.96 3.07
C ASP A 381 -11.82 -21.77 2.24
N LEU A 382 -11.76 -21.51 0.93
CA LEU A 382 -10.84 -22.17 0.02
C LEU A 382 -9.36 -22.01 0.44
N VAL A 383 -8.94 -20.78 0.81
CA VAL A 383 -7.54 -20.55 1.22
C VAL A 383 -7.21 -21.27 2.53
N LEU A 384 -8.16 -21.38 3.46
CA LEU A 384 -7.98 -22.13 4.70
C LEU A 384 -7.95 -23.65 4.49
N GLU A 385 -8.70 -24.15 3.51
CA GLU A 385 -8.70 -25.56 3.10
C GLU A 385 -7.37 -25.94 2.43
N LEU A 386 -6.86 -25.07 1.56
CA LEU A 386 -5.60 -25.30 0.85
C LEU A 386 -4.37 -25.26 1.76
N PHE A 387 -4.40 -24.43 2.82
CA PHE A 387 -3.25 -24.22 3.71
C PHE A 387 -3.61 -24.43 5.20
N PRO A 388 -4.07 -25.63 5.58
CA PRO A 388 -4.58 -25.89 6.94
C PRO A 388 -3.51 -25.74 8.03
N GLU A 389 -2.24 -25.96 7.69
CA GLU A 389 -1.11 -25.86 8.61
C GLU A 389 -0.74 -24.43 8.98
N ASN A 390 -1.17 -23.45 8.14
CA ASN A 390 -0.77 -22.05 8.31
C ASN A 390 -1.65 -21.36 9.37
N ARG A 391 -1.24 -21.45 10.64
CA ARG A 391 -1.98 -20.89 11.78
C ARG A 391 -2.11 -19.38 11.71
N SER A 392 -1.08 -18.65 11.23
CA SER A 392 -1.11 -17.20 11.07
C SER A 392 -2.16 -16.78 10.04
N LEU A 393 -2.18 -17.44 8.88
CA LEU A 393 -3.18 -17.24 7.85
C LEU A 393 -4.60 -17.49 8.37
N ARG A 394 -4.83 -18.60 9.08
CA ARG A 394 -6.14 -18.91 9.69
C ARG A 394 -6.58 -17.79 10.63
N ARG A 395 -5.73 -17.41 11.59
CA ARG A 395 -6.02 -16.34 12.54
C ARG A 395 -6.36 -15.03 11.82
N TRP A 396 -5.57 -14.68 10.80
CA TRP A 396 -5.84 -13.48 9.99
C TRP A 396 -7.20 -13.53 9.30
N ILE A 397 -7.52 -14.59 8.57
CA ILE A 397 -8.79 -14.73 7.84
C ILE A 397 -9.99 -14.69 8.80
N GLU A 398 -9.92 -15.36 9.94
CA GLU A 398 -10.98 -15.36 10.96
C GLU A 398 -11.22 -13.96 11.54
N LEU A 399 -10.15 -13.18 11.79
CA LEU A 399 -10.24 -11.79 12.24
C LEU A 399 -10.76 -10.88 11.13
N ALA A 400 -10.27 -11.05 9.90
CA ALA A 400 -10.69 -10.26 8.76
C ALA A 400 -12.17 -10.40 8.46
N ARG A 401 -12.73 -11.62 8.52
CA ARG A 401 -14.18 -11.88 8.38
C ARG A 401 -15.01 -11.09 9.39
N LYS A 402 -14.53 -10.94 10.61
CA LYS A 402 -15.25 -10.28 11.70
C LYS A 402 -15.09 -8.76 11.72
N ARG A 403 -13.91 -8.27 11.33
CA ARG A 403 -13.49 -6.89 11.58
C ARG A 403 -13.37 -6.04 10.32
N ILE A 404 -13.11 -6.62 9.14
CA ILE A 404 -12.93 -5.87 7.90
C ILE A 404 -14.28 -5.64 7.23
N LYS A 405 -14.61 -4.37 7.03
CA LYS A 405 -15.72 -3.92 6.17
C LYS A 405 -15.17 -3.63 4.79
N PHE A 406 -15.83 -4.15 3.76
CA PHE A 406 -15.43 -3.88 2.38
C PHE A 406 -15.67 -2.42 2.01
N GLN A 407 -14.77 -1.89 1.20
CA GLN A 407 -14.86 -0.56 0.60
C GLN A 407 -14.92 -0.76 -0.92
N GLY A 408 -15.99 -0.33 -1.56
CA GLY A 408 -16.24 -0.58 -2.98
C GLY A 408 -16.55 -2.06 -3.28
N LEU A 409 -15.84 -2.66 -4.24
CA LEU A 409 -15.96 -4.09 -4.54
C LEU A 409 -15.42 -4.94 -3.38
N PRO A 410 -16.11 -6.05 -3.03
CA PRO A 410 -15.61 -6.96 -2.00
C PRO A 410 -14.23 -7.52 -2.36
N ALA A 411 -13.33 -7.47 -1.39
CA ALA A 411 -11.94 -7.87 -1.58
C ALA A 411 -11.35 -8.49 -0.32
N ARG A 412 -10.28 -9.26 -0.48
CA ARG A 412 -9.49 -9.81 0.60
C ARG A 412 -8.00 -9.72 0.28
N ILE A 413 -7.19 -9.74 1.31
CA ILE A 413 -5.74 -9.83 1.26
C ILE A 413 -5.27 -10.84 2.31
N CYS A 414 -4.23 -11.58 1.98
CA CYS A 414 -3.44 -12.38 2.93
C CYS A 414 -1.99 -12.48 2.44
N TRP A 415 -1.12 -13.06 3.23
CA TRP A 415 0.26 -13.30 2.81
C TRP A 415 0.42 -14.74 2.35
N LEU A 416 0.85 -14.90 1.09
CA LEU A 416 1.16 -16.18 0.45
C LEU A 416 2.56 -16.14 -0.17
N GLY A 417 3.25 -17.29 -0.14
CA GLY A 417 4.59 -17.47 -0.66
C GLY A 417 4.65 -18.05 -2.08
N TYR A 418 5.88 -18.35 -2.49
CA TYR A 418 6.15 -19.07 -3.74
C TYR A 418 5.47 -20.45 -3.74
N GLY A 419 4.79 -20.78 -4.84
CA GLY A 419 3.98 -21.99 -4.99
C GLY A 419 2.57 -21.90 -4.38
N GLU A 420 2.39 -21.23 -3.25
CA GLU A 420 1.10 -21.04 -2.60
C GLU A 420 0.17 -20.14 -3.44
N ARG A 421 0.72 -19.04 -4.02
CA ARG A 421 -0.06 -18.10 -4.85
C ARG A 421 -0.63 -18.75 -6.10
N ALA A 422 0.18 -19.54 -6.82
CA ALA A 422 -0.27 -20.25 -8.01
C ALA A 422 -1.35 -21.28 -7.69
N ARG A 423 -1.14 -22.09 -6.63
CA ARG A 423 -2.10 -23.09 -6.16
C ARG A 423 -3.45 -22.45 -5.80
N PHE A 424 -3.45 -21.34 -5.08
CA PHE A 424 -4.69 -20.64 -4.70
C PHE A 424 -5.34 -19.96 -5.91
N GLY A 425 -4.57 -19.30 -6.78
CA GLY A 425 -5.08 -18.67 -8.00
C GLY A 425 -5.74 -19.65 -8.96
N LEU A 426 -5.15 -20.83 -9.15
CA LEU A 426 -5.74 -21.92 -9.94
C LEU A 426 -7.05 -22.44 -9.33
N ALA A 427 -7.07 -22.61 -8.01
CA ALA A 427 -8.28 -23.06 -7.32
C ALA A 427 -9.42 -22.03 -7.41
N ILE A 428 -9.12 -20.72 -7.34
CA ILE A 428 -10.09 -19.65 -7.61
C ILE A 428 -10.61 -19.76 -9.05
N ASN A 429 -9.71 -19.91 -10.04
CA ASN A 429 -10.11 -20.01 -11.45
C ASN A 429 -11.04 -21.21 -11.69
N GLU A 430 -10.81 -22.31 -11.00
CA GLU A 430 -11.66 -23.49 -11.07
C GLU A 430 -13.07 -23.24 -10.48
N LEU A 431 -13.20 -22.45 -9.39
CA LEU A 431 -14.51 -22.06 -8.85
C LEU A 431 -15.30 -21.20 -9.86
N VAL A 432 -14.62 -20.31 -10.58
CA VAL A 432 -15.25 -19.51 -11.65
C VAL A 432 -15.64 -20.41 -12.82
N LYS A 433 -14.77 -21.33 -13.26
CA LYS A 433 -15.04 -22.30 -14.32
C LYS A 433 -16.27 -23.15 -14.05
N LYS A 434 -16.45 -23.60 -12.81
CA LYS A 434 -17.61 -24.38 -12.36
C LYS A 434 -18.90 -23.55 -12.18
N GLY A 435 -18.81 -22.22 -12.30
CA GLY A 435 -19.95 -21.33 -12.06
C GLY A 435 -20.35 -21.21 -10.58
N THR A 436 -19.51 -21.70 -9.65
CA THR A 436 -19.71 -21.52 -8.20
C THR A 436 -19.58 -20.04 -7.85
N ILE A 437 -18.60 -19.37 -8.44
CA ILE A 437 -18.45 -17.92 -8.47
C ILE A 437 -18.92 -17.41 -9.83
N LYS A 438 -19.88 -16.49 -9.85
CA LYS A 438 -20.61 -16.10 -11.06
C LYS A 438 -19.96 -14.98 -11.89
N ALA A 439 -18.91 -14.37 -11.40
CA ALA A 439 -18.13 -13.36 -12.11
C ALA A 439 -16.64 -13.55 -11.79
N PRO A 440 -15.72 -13.10 -12.64
CA PRO A 440 -14.29 -13.26 -12.41
C PRO A 440 -13.81 -12.66 -11.10
N ILE A 441 -12.70 -13.22 -10.63
CA ILE A 441 -11.92 -12.71 -9.52
C ILE A 441 -10.65 -12.05 -10.06
N VAL A 442 -10.43 -10.81 -9.67
CA VAL A 442 -9.17 -10.09 -9.95
C VAL A 442 -8.16 -10.47 -8.89
N ILE A 443 -6.98 -10.91 -9.28
CA ILE A 443 -5.88 -11.29 -8.40
C ILE A 443 -4.72 -10.32 -8.63
N GLY A 444 -4.21 -9.75 -7.55
CA GLY A 444 -3.05 -8.86 -7.60
C GLY A 444 -2.25 -8.91 -6.31
N ARG A 445 -1.36 -7.97 -6.17
CA ARG A 445 -0.55 -7.83 -4.96
C ARG A 445 -0.20 -6.37 -4.69
N ASP A 446 0.40 -6.10 -3.55
CA ASP A 446 1.01 -4.80 -3.30
C ASP A 446 2.27 -4.62 -4.17
N HIS A 447 2.58 -3.39 -4.56
CA HIS A 447 3.80 -3.07 -5.30
C HIS A 447 5.07 -3.23 -4.46
N LEU A 448 4.92 -3.25 -3.15
CA LEU A 448 5.99 -3.40 -2.17
C LEU A 448 6.23 -4.88 -1.82
N ASP A 449 6.04 -5.76 -2.78
CA ASP A 449 6.21 -7.20 -2.65
C ASP A 449 7.70 -7.59 -2.76
N CYS A 450 8.00 -8.82 -2.36
CA CYS A 450 9.35 -9.35 -2.16
C CYS A 450 10.32 -9.22 -3.35
N GLY A 451 9.84 -9.19 -4.59
CA GLY A 451 10.68 -9.15 -5.79
C GLY A 451 10.42 -7.98 -6.74
N SER A 452 9.58 -7.04 -6.35
CA SER A 452 9.02 -6.04 -7.28
C SER A 452 9.46 -4.60 -7.01
N VAL A 453 10.36 -4.36 -6.08
CA VAL A 453 10.68 -3.02 -5.61
C VAL A 453 12.17 -2.82 -5.38
N ALA A 454 12.67 -1.62 -5.64
CA ALA A 454 13.92 -1.09 -5.13
C ALA A 454 13.60 0.19 -4.35
N SER A 455 13.80 0.15 -3.04
CA SER A 455 13.45 1.22 -2.11
C SER A 455 14.42 1.18 -0.92
N PRO A 456 15.58 1.88 -1.02
CA PRO A 456 16.67 1.80 -0.05
C PRO A 456 16.29 2.20 1.39
N PHE A 457 15.24 3.00 1.53
CA PHE A 457 14.78 3.45 2.85
C PHE A 457 13.52 2.71 3.33
N ARG A 458 13.16 1.58 2.68
CA ARG A 458 11.97 0.81 3.05
C ARG A 458 12.14 -0.69 2.76
N GLU A 459 11.69 -1.19 1.61
CA GLU A 459 11.63 -2.63 1.31
C GLU A 459 12.99 -3.25 1.08
N THR A 460 13.92 -2.50 0.51
CA THR A 460 15.29 -2.98 0.25
C THR A 460 16.34 -2.35 1.15
N GLU A 461 15.91 -1.75 2.27
CA GLU A 461 16.80 -1.24 3.30
C GLU A 461 17.69 -2.36 3.85
N SER A 462 18.99 -2.12 3.90
CA SER A 462 19.99 -3.02 4.46
C SER A 462 20.00 -4.41 3.80
N MET A 463 19.99 -4.46 2.47
CA MET A 463 20.25 -5.70 1.75
C MET A 463 21.63 -6.23 2.10
N LYS A 464 21.77 -7.56 2.28
CA LYS A 464 23.00 -8.20 2.78
C LYS A 464 24.23 -7.90 1.92
N ASP A 465 24.05 -7.67 0.62
CA ASP A 465 25.09 -7.35 -0.37
C ASP A 465 25.24 -5.86 -0.66
N GLY A 466 24.41 -4.99 -0.05
CA GLY A 466 24.40 -3.56 -0.33
C GLY A 466 23.66 -3.15 -1.60
N SER A 467 22.89 -4.04 -2.21
CA SER A 467 22.12 -3.77 -3.45
C SER A 467 20.81 -3.02 -3.25
N ASP A 468 20.69 -2.27 -2.15
CA ASP A 468 19.47 -1.57 -1.73
C ASP A 468 18.85 -0.70 -2.84
N ALA A 469 19.68 0.00 -3.61
CA ALA A 469 19.28 0.95 -4.64
C ALA A 469 19.27 0.38 -6.07
N VAL A 470 19.49 -0.92 -6.25
CA VAL A 470 19.55 -1.54 -7.59
C VAL A 470 18.15 -1.66 -8.16
N ALA A 471 17.82 -0.81 -9.12
CA ALA A 471 16.49 -0.72 -9.73
C ALA A 471 16.23 -1.73 -10.87
N ASP A 472 17.22 -2.52 -11.26
CA ASP A 472 17.05 -3.58 -12.26
C ASP A 472 16.02 -4.62 -11.84
N TRP A 473 15.90 -4.90 -10.54
CA TRP A 473 14.98 -5.88 -9.99
C TRP A 473 13.51 -5.60 -10.29
N PRO A 474 12.93 -4.42 -9.99
CA PRO A 474 11.56 -4.12 -10.39
C PRO A 474 11.36 -4.04 -11.90
N LEU A 475 12.37 -3.64 -12.67
CA LEU A 475 12.29 -3.66 -14.14
C LEU A 475 12.21 -5.10 -14.67
N LEU A 476 13.09 -6.00 -14.19
CA LEU A 476 13.03 -7.43 -14.52
C LEU A 476 11.71 -8.05 -14.09
N ASN A 477 11.18 -7.67 -12.92
CA ASN A 477 9.88 -8.13 -12.45
C ASN A 477 8.74 -7.73 -13.42
N ALA A 478 8.70 -6.47 -13.87
CA ALA A 478 7.70 -6.01 -14.84
C ALA A 478 7.82 -6.73 -16.17
N MET A 479 9.05 -6.90 -16.71
CA MET A 479 9.30 -7.62 -17.94
C MET A 479 8.89 -9.09 -17.84
N LEU A 480 9.24 -9.75 -16.73
CA LEU A 480 8.90 -11.16 -16.53
C LEU A 480 7.38 -11.35 -16.38
N ASN A 481 6.68 -10.49 -15.65
CA ASN A 481 5.22 -10.53 -15.52
C ASN A 481 4.53 -10.29 -16.89
N THR A 482 5.09 -9.42 -17.73
CA THR A 482 4.63 -9.23 -19.12
C THR A 482 4.82 -10.51 -19.95
N ALA A 483 6.01 -11.10 -19.91
CA ALA A 483 6.31 -12.36 -20.62
C ALA A 483 5.48 -13.55 -20.10
N ALA A 484 5.20 -13.61 -18.80
CA ALA A 484 4.37 -14.65 -18.19
C ALA A 484 2.87 -14.52 -18.53
N GLY A 485 2.44 -13.34 -18.99
CA GLY A 485 1.08 -13.10 -19.44
C GLY A 485 0.14 -12.58 -18.35
N ALA A 486 0.58 -11.69 -17.46
CA ALA A 486 -0.31 -10.96 -16.56
C ALA A 486 -1.38 -10.18 -17.34
N SER A 487 -2.54 -9.93 -16.75
CA SER A 487 -3.63 -9.19 -17.40
C SER A 487 -3.29 -7.72 -17.60
N TRP A 488 -2.65 -7.09 -16.59
CA TRP A 488 -1.96 -5.81 -16.78
C TRP A 488 -0.73 -5.71 -15.87
N VAL A 489 0.25 -4.93 -16.33
CA VAL A 489 1.54 -4.73 -15.67
C VAL A 489 1.85 -3.24 -15.59
N SER A 490 2.52 -2.85 -14.53
CA SER A 490 2.86 -1.44 -14.29
C SER A 490 4.26 -1.28 -13.71
N ILE A 491 4.89 -0.13 -14.00
CA ILE A 491 6.14 0.32 -13.40
C ILE A 491 5.99 1.75 -12.92
N HIS A 492 6.42 2.05 -11.70
CA HIS A 492 6.23 3.34 -11.06
C HIS A 492 7.50 3.82 -10.37
N ASN A 493 7.60 5.13 -10.22
CA ASN A 493 8.58 5.78 -9.38
C ASN A 493 7.86 6.49 -8.21
N GLY A 494 8.48 6.51 -7.05
CA GLY A 494 8.09 7.31 -5.89
C GLY A 494 7.51 6.49 -4.75
N GLY A 495 6.47 5.73 -4.98
CA GLY A 495 5.84 4.89 -3.95
C GLY A 495 5.55 5.64 -2.65
N GLY A 496 5.63 4.94 -1.52
CA GLY A 496 5.41 5.50 -0.18
C GLY A 496 6.57 6.33 0.39
N VAL A 497 7.71 6.38 -0.31
CA VAL A 497 8.93 7.10 0.12
C VAL A 497 9.22 8.36 -0.71
N GLY A 498 8.46 8.60 -1.78
CA GLY A 498 8.56 9.80 -2.62
C GLY A 498 9.39 9.64 -3.90
N ILE A 499 9.24 10.60 -4.82
CA ILE A 499 9.90 10.61 -6.13
C ILE A 499 11.42 10.55 -5.97
N GLY A 500 12.05 9.64 -6.72
CA GLY A 500 13.49 9.42 -6.72
C GLY A 500 14.00 8.44 -5.65
N TYR A 501 13.15 8.01 -4.73
CA TYR A 501 13.53 7.13 -3.62
C TYR A 501 13.04 5.68 -3.77
N SER A 502 12.22 5.38 -4.77
CA SER A 502 11.84 3.99 -5.07
C SER A 502 11.45 3.80 -6.53
N LEU A 503 11.69 2.58 -7.02
CA LEU A 503 11.11 2.07 -8.25
C LEU A 503 10.40 0.76 -7.93
N HIS A 504 9.18 0.58 -8.44
CA HIS A 504 8.41 -0.62 -8.14
C HIS A 504 7.48 -1.03 -9.26
N ALA A 505 7.22 -2.33 -9.36
CA ALA A 505 6.37 -2.93 -10.37
C ALA A 505 5.09 -3.50 -9.77
N GLY A 506 4.00 -3.42 -10.53
CA GLY A 506 2.73 -4.05 -10.24
C GLY A 506 2.36 -5.08 -11.29
N GLN A 507 1.64 -6.11 -10.89
CA GLN A 507 0.99 -7.06 -11.79
C GLN A 507 -0.41 -7.39 -11.30
N VAL A 508 -1.30 -7.65 -12.22
CA VAL A 508 -2.65 -8.13 -11.95
C VAL A 508 -3.02 -9.21 -12.96
N THR A 509 -3.70 -10.24 -12.47
CA THR A 509 -4.15 -11.38 -13.25
C THR A 509 -5.63 -11.65 -12.97
N VAL A 510 -6.41 -12.02 -13.97
CA VAL A 510 -7.86 -12.24 -13.86
C VAL A 510 -8.15 -13.73 -13.92
N ALA A 511 -8.82 -14.27 -12.90
CA ALA A 511 -9.36 -15.61 -12.90
C ALA A 511 -10.77 -15.58 -13.48
N ASP A 512 -10.90 -15.88 -14.79
CA ASP A 512 -12.17 -15.83 -15.54
C ASP A 512 -12.78 -17.21 -15.83
N GLY A 513 -12.15 -18.27 -15.32
CA GLY A 513 -12.58 -19.66 -15.51
C GLY A 513 -12.07 -20.32 -16.79
N SER A 514 -11.39 -19.59 -17.68
CA SER A 514 -10.85 -20.18 -18.91
C SER A 514 -9.55 -20.96 -18.67
N ASP A 515 -9.29 -21.95 -19.54
CA ASP A 515 -8.04 -22.72 -19.52
C ASP A 515 -6.83 -21.84 -19.91
N MET A 516 -7.04 -20.86 -20.77
CA MET A 516 -6.03 -19.87 -21.12
C MET A 516 -5.58 -19.09 -19.88
N MET A 517 -6.55 -18.63 -19.06
CA MET A 517 -6.22 -17.90 -17.84
C MET A 517 -5.64 -18.81 -16.77
N ALA A 518 -6.05 -20.09 -16.68
CA ALA A 518 -5.39 -21.05 -15.78
C ALA A 518 -3.88 -21.13 -16.05
N ALA A 519 -3.48 -21.30 -17.33
CA ALA A 519 -2.06 -21.35 -17.72
C ALA A 519 -1.30 -20.03 -17.43
N ARG A 520 -1.96 -18.88 -17.60
CA ARG A 520 -1.37 -17.57 -17.30
C ARG A 520 -1.23 -17.33 -15.78
N ILE A 521 -2.26 -17.69 -15.02
CA ILE A 521 -2.26 -17.62 -13.54
C ILE A 521 -1.12 -18.46 -12.97
N GLU A 522 -0.95 -19.69 -13.43
CA GLU A 522 0.14 -20.57 -12.99
C GLU A 522 1.51 -19.93 -13.23
N ARG A 523 1.78 -19.44 -14.44
CA ARG A 523 3.05 -18.79 -14.77
C ARG A 523 3.29 -17.52 -13.95
N VAL A 524 2.34 -16.58 -13.98
CA VAL A 524 2.48 -15.28 -13.32
C VAL A 524 2.64 -15.43 -11.81
N LEU A 525 1.78 -16.23 -11.17
CA LEU A 525 1.79 -16.42 -9.72
C LEU A 525 2.91 -17.36 -9.23
N THR A 526 3.67 -17.96 -10.14
CA THR A 526 4.93 -18.64 -9.85
C THR A 526 6.12 -17.70 -10.02
N THR A 527 6.22 -17.02 -11.18
CA THR A 527 7.39 -16.21 -11.52
C THR A 527 7.47 -14.94 -10.69
N ASP A 528 6.34 -14.29 -10.41
CA ASP A 528 6.30 -13.04 -9.65
C ASP A 528 6.88 -13.19 -8.23
N PRO A 529 6.40 -14.10 -7.36
CA PRO A 529 7.02 -14.33 -6.07
C PRO A 529 8.42 -14.97 -6.19
N GLY A 530 8.67 -15.73 -7.25
CA GLY A 530 10.00 -16.28 -7.57
C GLY A 530 11.08 -15.22 -7.72
N MET A 531 10.74 -14.03 -8.23
CA MET A 531 11.66 -12.89 -8.27
C MET A 531 12.15 -12.48 -6.88
N GLY A 532 11.29 -12.58 -5.86
CA GLY A 532 11.68 -12.33 -4.47
C GLY A 532 12.71 -13.35 -3.98
N VAL A 533 12.47 -14.63 -4.27
CA VAL A 533 13.41 -15.71 -3.88
C VAL A 533 14.76 -15.48 -4.54
N ILE A 534 14.82 -15.33 -5.89
CA ILE A 534 16.11 -15.20 -6.59
C ILE A 534 16.87 -13.95 -6.20
N ARG A 535 16.21 -12.82 -5.97
CA ARG A 535 16.81 -11.59 -5.50
C ARG A 535 17.50 -11.76 -4.15
N HIS A 536 16.85 -12.47 -3.20
CA HIS A 536 17.42 -12.70 -1.88
C HIS A 536 18.51 -13.78 -1.90
N VAL A 537 18.43 -14.77 -2.82
CA VAL A 537 19.55 -15.69 -3.08
C VAL A 537 20.77 -14.93 -3.60
N ASP A 538 20.59 -14.06 -4.59
CA ASP A 538 21.64 -13.24 -5.17
C ASP A 538 22.29 -12.33 -4.14
N ALA A 539 21.49 -11.72 -3.27
CA ALA A 539 21.99 -10.92 -2.14
C ALA A 539 22.65 -11.71 -1.02
N GLY A 540 22.68 -13.05 -1.12
CA GLY A 540 23.46 -13.91 -0.22
C GLY A 540 22.73 -14.36 1.05
N TYR A 541 21.40 -14.26 1.12
CA TYR A 541 20.60 -14.75 2.26
C TYR A 541 20.54 -16.29 2.26
N ASP A 542 21.00 -16.91 3.34
CA ASP A 542 21.09 -18.37 3.42
C ASP A 542 19.71 -19.04 3.51
N GLU A 543 18.74 -18.38 4.14
CA GLU A 543 17.34 -18.80 4.18
C GLU A 543 16.75 -18.85 2.76
N ALA A 544 17.05 -17.87 1.91
CA ALA A 544 16.59 -17.84 0.51
C ALA A 544 17.25 -18.95 -0.32
N LYS A 545 18.54 -19.23 -0.12
CA LYS A 545 19.25 -20.34 -0.80
C LYS A 545 18.66 -21.70 -0.42
N GLU A 546 18.41 -21.90 0.87
CA GLU A 546 17.79 -23.13 1.36
C GLU A 546 16.38 -23.30 0.81
N PHE A 547 15.57 -22.23 0.83
CA PHE A 547 14.21 -22.23 0.28
C PHE A 547 14.24 -22.51 -1.23
N ALA A 548 15.08 -21.82 -2.01
CA ALA A 548 15.21 -21.99 -3.44
C ALA A 548 15.52 -23.45 -3.82
N ARG A 549 16.45 -24.08 -3.11
CA ARG A 549 16.82 -25.48 -3.31
C ARG A 549 15.65 -26.44 -3.04
N LYS A 550 14.92 -26.22 -1.92
CA LYS A 550 13.74 -27.04 -1.55
C LYS A 550 12.58 -26.86 -2.52
N ALA A 551 12.37 -25.64 -2.99
CA ALA A 551 11.29 -25.30 -3.90
C ALA A 551 11.61 -25.55 -5.39
N GLY A 552 12.85 -25.96 -5.71
CA GLY A 552 13.29 -26.21 -7.09
C GLY A 552 13.44 -24.94 -7.94
N VAL A 553 13.66 -23.78 -7.31
CA VAL A 553 13.91 -22.52 -8.02
C VAL A 553 15.31 -22.57 -8.62
N LYS A 554 15.40 -22.37 -9.94
CA LYS A 554 16.69 -22.39 -10.64
C LYS A 554 17.41 -21.05 -10.50
N VAL A 555 18.51 -21.03 -9.78
CA VAL A 555 19.39 -19.86 -9.63
C VAL A 555 20.77 -20.26 -10.13
N PRO A 556 21.19 -19.85 -11.34
CA PRO A 556 22.41 -20.35 -11.97
C PRO A 556 23.69 -20.13 -11.18
N MET A 557 23.78 -19.03 -10.40
CA MET A 557 24.93 -18.69 -9.58
C MET A 557 24.66 -18.83 -8.07
N GLY A 558 23.52 -19.36 -7.69
CA GLY A 558 23.06 -19.43 -6.30
C GLY A 558 23.36 -20.78 -5.61
N GLY A 559 24.32 -21.55 -6.11
CA GLY A 559 24.70 -22.88 -5.63
C GLY A 559 25.34 -22.90 -4.25
#